data_2543990bfbc9274c74a403ece01159b5
#
_entry.id   2543990bfbc9274c74a403ece01159b5
#
_cell.length_a   1.000
_cell.length_b   1.000
_cell.length_c   1.000
_cell.angle_alpha   90.00
_cell.angle_beta   90.00
_cell.angle_gamma   90.00
#
_symmetry.space_group_name_H-M   'P 1'
#
loop_
_entity.id
_entity.type
_entity.pdbx_description
1 polymer ?
#
loop_
_entity_poly.entity_id
_entity_poly.type
_entity_poly.pdbx_seq_one_letter_code
_entity_poly.pdbx_strand_id
1 'polypeptide(L)'
;MDKAAALPVPSKIALKPPKDFTVLGQSLPRLDIPEKINGKAEFGLDVKRPGMLIARVVRCPVFGGKIASFNADKAKAIPGVRHVVAISTGVSVVADNYWAAAKGAQALEVKWDEGKL
;
A
#
# COMPACT_ATOMS: atom_id res chain seq x y z
N MET A 1 3.77 -23.54 16.60
CA MET A 1 4.36 -22.28 17.15
C MET A 1 4.46 -22.31 18.68
N ASP A 2 3.53 -22.93 19.38
CA ASP A 2 3.43 -22.90 20.85
C ASP A 2 4.64 -23.49 21.61
N LYS A 3 5.26 -24.55 21.05
CA LYS A 3 6.47 -25.15 21.64
C LYS A 3 7.68 -24.21 21.62
N ALA A 4 7.80 -23.36 20.60
CA ALA A 4 8.90 -22.38 20.53
C ALA A 4 8.70 -21.21 21.51
N ALA A 5 7.46 -20.79 21.73
CA ALA A 5 7.11 -19.74 22.67
C ALA A 5 7.34 -20.15 24.15
N ALA A 6 7.33 -21.44 24.43
CA ALA A 6 7.55 -21.99 25.77
C ALA A 6 9.05 -22.17 26.13
N LEU A 7 9.97 -21.98 25.17
CA LEU A 7 11.40 -22.10 25.44
C LEU A 7 11.94 -20.89 26.21
N PRO A 8 12.79 -21.09 27.21
CA PRO A 8 13.41 -19.97 27.92
C PRO A 8 14.34 -19.19 26.97
N VAL A 9 14.31 -17.88 27.09
CA VAL A 9 15.25 -17.02 26.35
C VAL A 9 16.66 -17.26 26.90
N PRO A 10 17.64 -17.62 26.05
CA PRO A 10 19.01 -17.85 26.52
C PRO A 10 19.61 -16.56 27.08
N SER A 11 20.17 -16.63 28.27
CA SER A 11 20.80 -15.50 28.95
C SER A 11 22.14 -15.09 28.33
N LYS A 12 22.78 -16.00 27.61
CA LYS A 12 24.06 -15.76 26.91
C LYS A 12 24.03 -16.43 25.55
N ILE A 13 24.21 -15.65 24.51
CA ILE A 13 24.24 -16.13 23.12
C ILE A 13 25.70 -16.05 22.63
N ALA A 14 26.25 -17.17 22.19
CA ALA A 14 27.56 -17.19 21.52
C ALA A 14 27.38 -16.66 20.08
N LEU A 15 27.93 -15.50 19.80
CA LEU A 15 27.95 -14.94 18.46
C LEU A 15 29.04 -15.59 17.61
N LYS A 16 28.77 -15.72 16.32
CA LYS A 16 29.75 -16.20 15.33
C LYS A 16 30.92 -15.20 15.23
N PRO A 17 32.17 -15.63 15.42
CA PRO A 17 33.30 -14.73 15.31
C PRO A 17 33.53 -14.26 13.86
N PRO A 18 34.08 -13.05 13.63
CA PRO A 18 34.26 -12.49 12.29
C PRO A 18 35.06 -13.39 11.32
N LYS A 19 35.99 -14.16 11.82
CA LYS A 19 36.79 -15.12 11.02
C LYS A 19 35.96 -16.23 10.36
N ASP A 20 34.77 -16.50 10.92
CA ASP A 20 33.87 -17.56 10.44
C ASP A 20 32.73 -16.98 9.57
N PHE A 21 32.78 -15.68 9.24
CA PHE A 21 31.81 -15.06 8.35
C PHE A 21 32.02 -15.56 6.92
N THR A 22 30.94 -16.05 6.30
CA THR A 22 30.95 -16.56 4.92
C THR A 22 30.18 -15.65 3.96
N VAL A 23 29.36 -14.76 4.49
CA VAL A 23 28.49 -13.86 3.71
C VAL A 23 28.83 -12.40 4.00
N LEU A 24 29.01 -12.06 5.29
CA LEU A 24 29.38 -10.70 5.68
C LEU A 24 30.77 -10.35 5.13
N GLY A 25 30.90 -9.16 4.55
CA GLY A 25 32.12 -8.69 3.92
C GLY A 25 32.37 -9.21 2.50
N GLN A 26 31.45 -10.03 1.95
CA GLN A 26 31.52 -10.49 0.56
C GLN A 26 30.61 -9.67 -0.34
N SER A 27 31.07 -9.38 -1.56
CA SER A 27 30.23 -8.78 -2.60
C SER A 27 29.38 -9.87 -3.25
N LEU A 28 28.16 -10.05 -2.74
CA LEU A 28 27.25 -11.06 -3.26
C LEU A 28 26.14 -10.40 -4.10
N PRO A 29 25.78 -10.96 -5.25
CA PRO A 29 24.66 -10.48 -6.04
C PRO A 29 23.33 -10.73 -5.28
N ARG A 30 22.39 -9.81 -5.43
CA ARG A 30 21.05 -10.01 -4.89
C ARG A 30 20.33 -11.11 -5.68
N LEU A 31 19.63 -11.98 -4.97
CA LEU A 31 18.90 -13.12 -5.56
C LEU A 31 17.77 -12.69 -6.50
N ASP A 32 17.18 -11.52 -6.25
CA ASP A 32 16.03 -10.99 -6.97
C ASP A 32 16.38 -10.12 -8.20
N ILE A 33 17.67 -9.88 -8.46
CA ILE A 33 18.11 -9.08 -9.62
C ILE A 33 17.68 -9.71 -10.96
N PRO A 34 17.87 -11.02 -11.21
CA PRO A 34 17.52 -11.59 -12.50
C PRO A 34 16.05 -11.39 -12.89
N GLU A 35 15.14 -11.53 -11.94
CA GLU A 35 13.71 -11.35 -12.19
C GLU A 35 13.35 -9.88 -12.44
N LYS A 36 14.03 -8.96 -11.75
CA LYS A 36 13.80 -7.52 -11.90
C LYS A 36 14.26 -6.97 -13.24
N ILE A 37 15.41 -7.44 -13.73
CA ILE A 37 15.98 -6.94 -14.98
C ILE A 37 15.39 -7.58 -16.24
N ASN A 38 14.74 -8.76 -16.13
CA ASN A 38 14.10 -9.44 -17.24
C ASN A 38 12.57 -9.25 -17.29
N GLY A 39 12.01 -8.44 -16.39
CA GLY A 39 10.57 -8.13 -16.35
C GLY A 39 9.68 -9.24 -15.78
N LYS A 40 10.25 -10.27 -15.14
CA LYS A 40 9.48 -11.36 -14.51
C LYS A 40 9.07 -11.06 -13.07
N ALA A 41 9.69 -10.07 -12.44
CA ALA A 41 9.34 -9.70 -11.07
C ALA A 41 7.91 -9.16 -11.01
N GLU A 42 7.07 -9.74 -10.15
CA GLU A 42 5.74 -9.26 -9.85
C GLU A 42 5.77 -8.37 -8.61
N PHE A 43 5.27 -7.15 -8.74
CA PHE A 43 5.11 -6.18 -7.66
C PHE A 43 3.64 -6.07 -7.25
N GLY A 44 3.36 -5.45 -6.11
CA GLY A 44 1.99 -5.30 -5.63
C GLY A 44 1.03 -4.63 -6.62
N LEU A 45 1.53 -3.74 -7.49
CA LEU A 45 0.74 -3.11 -8.55
C LEU A 45 0.43 -4.04 -9.73
N ASP A 46 1.20 -5.12 -9.90
CA ASP A 46 1.05 -6.07 -11.01
C ASP A 46 0.05 -7.17 -10.69
N VAL A 47 -0.28 -7.33 -9.38
CA VAL A 47 -1.22 -8.35 -8.93
C VAL A 47 -2.60 -8.08 -9.51
N LYS A 48 -3.14 -9.06 -10.25
CA LYS A 48 -4.49 -9.03 -10.80
C LYS A 48 -5.26 -10.28 -10.39
N ARG A 49 -6.52 -10.10 -10.04
CA ARG A 49 -7.45 -11.19 -9.71
C ARG A 49 -8.75 -11.02 -10.48
N PRO A 50 -9.44 -12.11 -10.84
CA PRO A 50 -10.76 -12.02 -11.45
C PRO A 50 -11.71 -11.19 -10.58
N GLY A 51 -12.39 -10.22 -11.18
CA GLY A 51 -13.33 -9.33 -10.48
C GLY A 51 -12.69 -8.28 -9.55
N MET A 52 -11.36 -8.15 -9.55
CA MET A 52 -10.67 -7.13 -8.75
C MET A 52 -10.99 -5.73 -9.27
N LEU A 53 -11.37 -4.85 -8.36
CA LEU A 53 -11.51 -3.41 -8.62
C LEU A 53 -10.30 -2.65 -8.11
N ILE A 54 -10.04 -1.50 -8.71
CA ILE A 54 -8.97 -0.60 -8.31
C ILE A 54 -9.55 0.57 -7.51
N ALA A 55 -8.95 0.85 -6.38
CA ALA A 55 -9.35 1.96 -5.53
C ALA A 55 -8.28 3.06 -5.49
N ARG A 56 -8.69 4.31 -5.63
CA ARG A 56 -7.84 5.48 -5.39
C ARG A 56 -8.41 6.29 -4.23
N VAL A 57 -7.59 6.52 -3.21
CA VAL A 57 -7.98 7.29 -2.03
C VAL A 57 -7.56 8.75 -2.18
N VAL A 58 -8.53 9.65 -1.97
CA VAL A 58 -8.31 11.10 -1.82
C VAL A 58 -8.27 11.39 -0.34
N ARG A 59 -7.17 11.96 0.13
CA ARG A 59 -6.92 12.26 1.55
C ARG A 59 -6.85 13.75 1.79
N CYS A 60 -7.12 14.17 3.02
CA CYS A 60 -6.85 15.53 3.44
C CYS A 60 -5.36 15.85 3.27
N PRO A 61 -5.00 17.03 2.71
CA PRO A 61 -3.62 17.46 2.59
C PRO A 61 -2.97 17.75 3.95
N VAL A 62 -3.79 17.99 5.00
CA VAL A 62 -3.32 18.29 6.35
C VAL A 62 -3.37 17.03 7.22
N PHE A 63 -2.31 16.76 7.97
CA PHE A 63 -2.25 15.64 8.91
C PHE A 63 -3.33 15.78 10.01
N GLY A 64 -4.04 14.68 10.26
CA GLY A 64 -5.13 14.66 11.24
C GLY A 64 -6.46 15.23 10.74
N GLY A 65 -6.48 15.82 9.54
CA GLY A 65 -7.69 16.33 8.92
C GLY A 65 -8.71 15.23 8.63
N LYS A 66 -9.99 15.58 8.65
CA LYS A 66 -11.12 14.68 8.48
C LYS A 66 -11.98 15.13 7.31
N ILE A 67 -12.86 14.24 6.85
CA ILE A 67 -13.90 14.60 5.88
C ILE A 67 -14.98 15.40 6.59
N ALA A 68 -15.22 16.64 6.17
CA ALA A 68 -16.38 17.40 6.59
C ALA A 68 -17.61 17.03 5.74
N SER A 69 -17.45 17.02 4.42
CA SER A 69 -18.49 16.57 3.46
C SER A 69 -17.84 16.25 2.12
N PHE A 70 -18.54 15.50 1.27
CA PHE A 70 -18.12 15.31 -0.12
C PHE A 70 -19.32 15.15 -1.04
N ASN A 71 -19.14 15.53 -2.31
CA ASN A 71 -20.09 15.25 -3.39
C ASN A 71 -19.46 14.28 -4.38
N ALA A 72 -20.14 13.15 -4.59
CA ALA A 72 -19.67 12.06 -5.45
C ALA A 72 -20.28 12.07 -6.86
N ASP A 73 -21.22 12.96 -7.18
CA ASP A 73 -22.02 12.89 -8.41
C ASP A 73 -21.16 12.95 -9.65
N LYS A 74 -20.22 13.92 -9.71
CA LYS A 74 -19.28 14.05 -10.83
C LYS A 74 -18.33 12.85 -10.94
N ALA A 75 -17.89 12.33 -9.80
CA ALA A 75 -17.02 11.14 -9.78
C ALA A 75 -17.74 9.89 -10.25
N LYS A 76 -19.00 9.69 -9.82
CA LYS A 76 -19.82 8.54 -10.25
C LYS A 76 -20.24 8.62 -11.71
N ALA A 77 -20.29 9.80 -12.31
CA ALA A 77 -20.58 9.98 -13.74
C ALA A 77 -19.41 9.53 -14.66
N ILE A 78 -18.22 9.32 -14.12
CA ILE A 78 -17.06 8.86 -14.88
C ILE A 78 -17.25 7.37 -15.24
N PRO A 79 -17.20 7.02 -16.56
CA PRO A 79 -17.31 5.63 -16.98
C PRO A 79 -16.27 4.72 -16.32
N GLY A 80 -16.75 3.59 -15.78
CA GLY A 80 -15.91 2.62 -15.07
C GLY A 80 -15.75 2.88 -13.57
N VAL A 81 -16.23 4.00 -13.03
CA VAL A 81 -16.34 4.20 -11.57
C VAL A 81 -17.53 3.40 -11.07
N ARG A 82 -17.29 2.56 -10.05
CA ARG A 82 -18.29 1.67 -9.45
C ARG A 82 -18.79 2.18 -8.11
N HIS A 83 -17.88 2.62 -7.24
CA HIS A 83 -18.22 3.08 -5.91
C HIS A 83 -17.42 4.31 -5.52
N VAL A 84 -18.02 5.16 -4.68
CA VAL A 84 -17.34 6.24 -3.97
C VAL A 84 -17.73 6.12 -2.50
N VAL A 85 -16.74 5.86 -1.65
CA VAL A 85 -16.97 5.47 -0.24
C VAL A 85 -16.09 6.31 0.67
N ALA A 86 -16.68 6.87 1.72
CA ALA A 86 -15.92 7.48 2.81
C ALA A 86 -15.22 6.40 3.63
N ILE A 87 -13.95 6.62 3.94
CA ILE A 87 -13.15 5.77 4.83
C ILE A 87 -12.56 6.66 5.94
N SER A 88 -12.01 6.06 6.98
CA SER A 88 -11.45 6.81 8.12
C SER A 88 -10.38 7.84 7.74
N THR A 89 -9.66 7.63 6.65
CA THR A 89 -8.53 8.45 6.21
C THR A 89 -8.81 9.29 4.96
N GLY A 90 -10.04 9.28 4.43
CA GLY A 90 -10.39 10.01 3.21
C GLY A 90 -11.57 9.43 2.45
N VAL A 91 -11.69 9.75 1.18
CA VAL A 91 -12.71 9.22 0.28
C VAL A 91 -12.08 8.33 -0.76
N SER A 92 -12.55 7.10 -0.87
CA SER A 92 -12.09 6.10 -1.83
C SER A 92 -12.97 6.09 -3.08
N VAL A 93 -12.37 6.24 -4.25
CA VAL A 93 -13.02 6.04 -5.55
C VAL A 93 -12.60 4.69 -6.09
N VAL A 94 -13.57 3.80 -6.27
CA VAL A 94 -13.37 2.41 -6.71
C VAL A 94 -13.87 2.26 -8.15
N ALA A 95 -13.04 1.71 -9.02
CA ALA A 95 -13.32 1.61 -10.44
C ALA A 95 -12.78 0.30 -11.06
N ASP A 96 -13.19 0.01 -12.30
CA ASP A 96 -12.75 -1.15 -13.07
C ASP A 96 -11.24 -1.13 -13.40
N ASN A 97 -10.65 0.07 -13.45
CA ASN A 97 -9.23 0.25 -13.72
C ASN A 97 -8.71 1.54 -13.06
N TYR A 98 -7.37 1.64 -12.99
CA TYR A 98 -6.70 2.77 -12.34
C TYR A 98 -7.05 4.12 -12.99
N TRP A 99 -7.18 4.18 -14.32
CA TRP A 99 -7.46 5.42 -15.03
C TRP A 99 -8.85 5.98 -14.70
N ALA A 100 -9.86 5.12 -14.66
CA ALA A 100 -11.20 5.50 -14.23
C ALA A 100 -11.22 5.95 -12.77
N ALA A 101 -10.53 5.22 -11.86
CA ALA A 101 -10.39 5.62 -10.46
C ALA A 101 -9.67 6.98 -10.32
N ALA A 102 -8.63 7.23 -11.12
CA ALA A 102 -7.90 8.48 -11.12
C ALA A 102 -8.74 9.67 -11.59
N LYS A 103 -9.47 9.52 -12.70
CA LYS A 103 -10.41 10.54 -13.20
C LYS A 103 -11.54 10.81 -12.21
N GLY A 104 -12.11 9.75 -11.64
CA GLY A 104 -13.13 9.89 -10.60
C GLY A 104 -12.63 10.63 -9.38
N ALA A 105 -11.39 10.35 -8.93
CA ALA A 105 -10.76 11.04 -7.82
C ALA A 105 -10.49 12.53 -8.12
N GLN A 106 -10.17 12.88 -9.37
CA GLN A 106 -10.00 14.27 -9.79
C GLN A 106 -11.34 15.03 -9.87
N ALA A 107 -12.42 14.33 -10.25
CA ALA A 107 -13.75 14.91 -10.33
C ALA A 107 -14.48 14.98 -8.97
N LEU A 108 -13.93 14.35 -7.93
CA LEU A 108 -14.49 14.30 -6.60
C LEU A 108 -14.33 15.66 -5.90
N GLU A 109 -15.43 16.17 -5.38
CA GLU A 109 -15.45 17.39 -4.58
C GLU A 109 -15.49 17.04 -3.10
N VAL A 110 -14.42 17.33 -2.35
CA VAL A 110 -14.32 17.05 -0.91
C VAL A 110 -14.08 18.33 -0.14
N LYS A 111 -14.84 18.56 0.91
CA LYS A 111 -14.58 19.57 1.92
C LYS A 111 -13.92 18.90 3.11
N TRP A 112 -12.78 19.42 3.51
CA TRP A 112 -12.02 18.91 4.64
C TRP A 112 -12.23 19.75 5.89
N ASP A 113 -12.24 19.10 7.02
CA ASP A 113 -12.02 19.70 8.32
C ASP A 113 -10.55 19.49 8.66
N GLU A 114 -9.77 20.54 8.55
CA GLU A 114 -8.32 20.51 8.76
C GLU A 114 -7.95 20.52 10.25
N GLY A 115 -8.96 20.71 11.13
CA GLY A 115 -8.74 20.82 12.56
C GLY A 115 -8.10 22.16 12.98
N LYS A 116 -7.56 22.15 14.19
CA LYS A 116 -6.75 23.28 14.68
C LYS A 116 -5.30 22.92 14.44
N LEU A 117 -4.62 23.70 13.62
CA LEU A 117 -3.17 23.68 13.46
C LEU A 117 -2.52 24.34 14.68
#